data_f853da648ddc414e8f317a90d26d238d
#
_entry.id   f853da648ddc414e8f317a90d26d238d
#
_cell.length_a   1.000
_cell.length_b   1.000
_cell.length_c   1.000
_cell.angle_alpha   90.00
_cell.angle_beta   90.00
_cell.angle_gamma   90.00
#
_symmetry.space_group_name_H-M   'P 1'
#
loop_
_entity.id
_entity.type
_entity.pdbx_description
1 polymer ?
#
loop_
_entity_poly.entity_id
_entity_poly.type
_entity_poly.pdbx_seq_one_letter_code
_entity_poly.pdbx_strand_id
1 'polypeptide(L)'
;MPRSWTPDGEWEWKGDTSSDELVGHFLAYAVAYDLLPVEPDRAPIRLAARRIAAHLLDHGLELVGFGGRVTRWGEYSPAYFQTEEGKEDEALNSLELLSHLRVPYHITGEERFLTAYRELIHQRGYLENVTRAAPEAPHEVDYSDEELAFLSFYPLLRYEDDPGLRAQFQAALTRYWRSCEAERNPLWNFIYAAGTDATDYDAGAALESLERIPRDTVYWTVKNSQRVDLPRAPSTDRFRENQSRRALPPNERGVMKWNGNPFQLDYLSEGRSEDEGAFFLLPYWLGRFHKLLPP
;
A
#
# COMPACT_ATOMS: atom_id res chain seq x y z
N MET A 1 -6.40 -21.76 14.65
CA MET A 1 -5.31 -20.78 14.77
C MET A 1 -4.20 -21.39 15.59
N PRO A 2 -2.91 -21.14 15.26
CA PRO A 2 -1.82 -21.52 16.15
C PRO A 2 -1.94 -20.80 17.49
N ARG A 3 -1.46 -21.45 18.55
CA ARG A 3 -1.47 -20.90 19.91
C ARG A 3 -0.09 -21.06 20.53
N SER A 4 0.33 -20.11 21.34
CA SER A 4 1.51 -20.25 22.19
C SER A 4 1.20 -19.82 23.62
N TRP A 5 1.93 -20.42 24.54
CA TRP A 5 1.91 -20.05 25.95
C TRP A 5 3.11 -19.16 26.23
N THR A 6 2.84 -17.98 26.80
CA THR A 6 3.85 -17.06 27.30
C THR A 6 3.64 -16.84 28.80
N PRO A 7 4.60 -16.23 29.51
CA PRO A 7 4.42 -15.86 30.91
C PRO A 7 3.19 -14.97 31.15
N ASP A 8 2.78 -14.23 30.12
CA ASP A 8 1.66 -13.28 30.17
C ASP A 8 0.30 -13.92 29.84
N GLY A 9 0.29 -15.20 29.46
CA GLY A 9 -0.93 -15.92 29.11
C GLY A 9 -0.86 -16.70 27.80
N GLU A 10 -2.02 -17.13 27.31
CA GLU A 10 -2.18 -17.79 26.03
C GLU A 10 -2.41 -16.77 24.93
N TRP A 11 -1.62 -16.83 23.84
CA TRP A 11 -1.76 -16.00 22.67
C TRP A 11 -2.24 -16.79 21.47
N GLU A 12 -3.17 -16.23 20.73
CA GLU A 12 -3.59 -16.74 19.43
C GLU A 12 -3.10 -15.78 18.34
N TRP A 13 -2.63 -16.33 17.21
CA TRP A 13 -2.25 -15.54 16.06
C TRP A 13 -2.78 -16.14 14.76
N LYS A 14 -3.00 -15.30 13.75
CA LYS A 14 -3.31 -15.75 12.41
C LYS A 14 -2.07 -16.38 11.79
N GLY A 15 -2.18 -17.65 11.39
CA GLY A 15 -1.05 -18.40 10.82
C GLY A 15 -0.94 -18.32 9.30
N ASP A 16 -1.75 -17.48 8.68
CA ASP A 16 -1.81 -17.25 7.24
C ASP A 16 -1.73 -15.73 7.04
N THR A 17 -0.50 -15.20 7.08
CA THR A 17 -0.21 -13.78 6.83
C THR A 17 -0.20 -13.49 5.32
N SER A 18 -0.27 -12.22 4.92
CA SER A 18 -0.36 -11.80 3.53
C SER A 18 0.64 -10.71 3.17
N SER A 19 0.69 -10.38 1.88
CA SER A 19 1.43 -9.22 1.36
C SER A 19 1.03 -7.93 2.06
N ASP A 20 -0.24 -7.73 2.35
CA ASP A 20 -0.79 -6.53 3.00
C ASP A 20 -0.07 -6.22 4.32
N GLU A 21 0.06 -7.25 5.18
CA GLU A 21 0.77 -7.07 6.44
C GLU A 21 2.26 -6.73 6.23
N LEU A 22 2.89 -7.33 5.20
CA LEU A 22 4.31 -7.04 4.90
C LEU A 22 4.50 -5.61 4.40
N VAL A 23 3.64 -5.11 3.53
CA VAL A 23 3.72 -3.73 3.02
C VAL A 23 3.64 -2.73 4.17
N GLY A 24 2.67 -2.90 5.08
CA GLY A 24 2.54 -2.05 6.27
C GLY A 24 3.78 -2.11 7.16
N HIS A 25 4.33 -3.29 7.38
CA HIS A 25 5.55 -3.46 8.18
C HIS A 25 6.77 -2.79 7.54
N PHE A 26 7.02 -2.99 6.24
CA PHE A 26 8.19 -2.41 5.58
C PHE A 26 8.10 -0.89 5.46
N LEU A 27 6.91 -0.32 5.25
CA LEU A 27 6.70 1.12 5.37
C LEU A 27 7.06 1.61 6.78
N ALA A 28 6.54 0.97 7.82
CA ALA A 28 6.78 1.35 9.20
C ALA A 28 8.26 1.21 9.58
N TYR A 29 8.93 0.12 9.16
CA TYR A 29 10.35 -0.09 9.41
C TYR A 29 11.21 0.98 8.74
N ALA A 30 10.91 1.34 7.50
CA ALA A 30 11.63 2.38 6.78
C ALA A 30 11.54 3.72 7.51
N VAL A 31 10.31 4.16 7.80
CA VAL A 31 10.07 5.46 8.45
C VAL A 31 10.64 5.49 9.87
N ALA A 32 10.37 4.47 10.68
CA ALA A 32 10.83 4.42 12.06
C ALA A 32 12.37 4.33 12.15
N TYR A 33 13.01 3.53 11.31
CA TYR A 33 14.47 3.42 11.29
C TYR A 33 15.15 4.75 11.01
N ASP A 34 14.64 5.52 10.05
CA ASP A 34 15.20 6.82 9.68
C ASP A 34 14.96 7.89 10.76
N LEU A 35 13.80 7.85 11.44
CA LEU A 35 13.42 8.86 12.42
C LEU A 35 13.95 8.62 13.84
N LEU A 36 14.21 7.37 14.21
CA LEU A 36 14.72 7.04 15.54
C LEU A 36 16.18 7.49 15.68
N PRO A 37 16.53 8.24 16.75
CA PRO A 37 17.83 8.88 16.85
C PRO A 37 18.96 7.94 17.31
N VAL A 38 18.62 6.84 18.00
CA VAL A 38 19.60 6.00 18.68
C VAL A 38 19.54 4.54 18.25
N GLU A 39 20.71 3.90 18.24
CA GLU A 39 20.87 2.53 17.78
C GLU A 39 20.09 1.47 18.60
N PRO A 40 19.99 1.54 19.95
CA PRO A 40 19.17 0.60 20.70
C PRO A 40 17.72 0.52 20.24
N ASP A 41 17.13 1.64 19.82
CA ASP A 41 15.74 1.69 19.34
C ASP A 41 15.60 1.16 17.90
N ARG A 42 16.67 1.30 17.10
CA ARG A 42 16.74 0.77 15.72
C ARG A 42 16.96 -0.74 15.64
N ALA A 43 17.60 -1.32 16.65
CA ALA A 43 17.99 -2.73 16.63
C ALA A 43 16.82 -3.71 16.46
N PRO A 44 15.66 -3.57 17.13
CA PRO A 44 14.50 -4.41 16.90
C PRO A 44 13.96 -4.32 15.47
N ILE A 45 13.94 -3.10 14.89
CA ILE A 45 13.48 -2.86 13.52
C ILE A 45 14.41 -3.57 12.53
N ARG A 46 15.72 -3.40 12.70
CA ARG A 46 16.73 -4.07 11.88
C ARG A 46 16.57 -5.58 11.93
N LEU A 47 16.37 -6.14 13.12
CA LEU A 47 16.19 -7.58 13.28
C LEU A 47 14.93 -8.09 12.59
N ALA A 48 13.80 -7.37 12.71
CA ALA A 48 12.54 -7.75 12.10
C ALA A 48 12.63 -7.68 10.56
N ALA A 49 13.05 -6.54 10.01
CA ALA A 49 13.22 -6.35 8.56
C ALA A 49 14.16 -7.41 7.96
N ARG A 50 15.30 -7.66 8.62
CA ARG A 50 16.25 -8.70 8.21
C ARG A 50 15.63 -10.10 8.18
N ARG A 51 14.89 -10.47 9.23
CA ARG A 51 14.28 -11.81 9.33
C ARG A 51 13.24 -12.05 8.26
N ILE A 52 12.38 -11.07 8.00
CA ILE A 52 11.33 -11.20 6.98
C ILE A 52 11.97 -11.31 5.58
N ALA A 53 12.89 -10.42 5.23
CA ALA A 53 13.53 -10.47 3.92
C ALA A 53 14.38 -11.74 3.73
N ALA A 54 15.06 -12.21 4.79
CA ALA A 54 15.78 -13.47 4.75
C ALA A 54 14.82 -14.64 4.52
N HIS A 55 13.67 -14.65 5.21
CA HIS A 55 12.65 -15.68 5.02
C HIS A 55 12.19 -15.77 3.57
N LEU A 56 11.87 -14.63 2.93
CA LEU A 56 11.48 -14.60 1.52
C LEU A 56 12.57 -15.19 0.61
N LEU A 57 13.84 -14.80 0.81
CA LEU A 57 14.94 -15.36 0.02
C LEU A 57 15.17 -16.86 0.28
N ASP A 58 15.10 -17.28 1.52
CA ASP A 58 15.36 -18.67 1.92
C ASP A 58 14.23 -19.62 1.48
N HIS A 59 13.04 -19.09 1.15
CA HIS A 59 11.87 -19.87 0.73
C HIS A 59 11.47 -19.61 -0.74
N GLY A 60 12.42 -19.23 -1.58
CA GLY A 60 12.18 -19.08 -3.02
C GLY A 60 11.26 -17.93 -3.40
N LEU A 61 11.27 -16.86 -2.61
CA LEU A 61 10.43 -15.66 -2.77
C LEU A 61 8.95 -15.93 -2.43
N GLU A 62 8.71 -16.86 -1.51
CA GLU A 62 7.36 -17.18 -1.04
C GLU A 62 7.25 -16.92 0.47
N LEU A 63 6.10 -16.42 0.89
CA LEU A 63 5.79 -16.25 2.30
C LEU A 63 5.25 -17.56 2.87
N VAL A 64 6.09 -18.28 3.57
CA VAL A 64 5.75 -19.59 4.13
C VAL A 64 5.25 -19.43 5.57
N GLY A 65 4.00 -19.79 5.79
CA GLY A 65 3.34 -19.70 7.08
C GLY A 65 3.66 -20.86 8.02
N PHE A 66 3.01 -20.84 9.17
CA PHE A 66 3.12 -21.92 10.14
C PHE A 66 2.68 -23.25 9.52
N GLY A 67 3.50 -24.28 9.69
CA GLY A 67 3.26 -25.59 9.10
C GLY A 67 3.88 -25.81 7.73
N GLY A 68 4.70 -24.88 7.24
CA GLY A 68 5.51 -25.05 6.03
C GLY A 68 4.73 -24.89 4.72
N ARG A 69 3.55 -24.28 4.76
CA ARG A 69 2.76 -24.00 3.55
C ARG A 69 2.91 -22.54 3.14
N VAL A 70 2.98 -22.30 1.82
CA VAL A 70 2.90 -20.96 1.27
C VAL A 70 1.57 -20.33 1.65
N THR A 71 1.58 -19.07 2.03
CA THR A 71 0.37 -18.30 2.34
C THR A 71 -0.31 -17.88 1.05
N ARG A 72 -1.62 -17.71 1.09
CA ARG A 72 -2.42 -17.45 -0.12
C ARG A 72 -2.01 -16.18 -0.88
N TRP A 73 -1.61 -15.13 -0.18
CA TRP A 73 -1.36 -13.81 -0.75
C TRP A 73 0.13 -13.40 -0.70
N GLY A 74 1.02 -14.33 -0.36
CA GLY A 74 2.44 -14.04 -0.21
C GLY A 74 3.31 -14.76 -1.24
N GLU A 75 2.88 -14.80 -2.49
CA GLU A 75 3.54 -15.47 -3.59
C GLU A 75 4.18 -14.45 -4.53
N TYR A 76 5.52 -14.42 -4.55
CA TYR A 76 6.27 -13.42 -5.32
C TYR A 76 7.22 -14.05 -6.33
N SER A 77 7.20 -15.38 -6.49
CA SER A 77 8.18 -16.08 -7.30
C SER A 77 7.93 -15.93 -8.82
N PRO A 78 8.98 -16.00 -9.66
CA PRO A 78 8.79 -16.04 -11.10
C PRO A 78 7.96 -17.23 -11.57
N ALA A 79 7.92 -18.32 -10.79
CA ALA A 79 7.10 -19.48 -11.10
C ALA A 79 5.61 -19.19 -10.89
N TYR A 80 5.26 -18.50 -9.83
CA TYR A 80 3.90 -18.05 -9.58
C TYR A 80 3.39 -17.14 -10.70
N PHE A 81 4.19 -16.19 -11.18
CA PHE A 81 3.81 -15.28 -12.27
C PHE A 81 3.61 -15.97 -13.65
N GLN A 82 3.89 -17.28 -13.76
CA GLN A 82 3.51 -18.06 -14.95
C GLN A 82 2.12 -18.68 -14.85
N THR A 83 1.47 -18.64 -13.71
CA THR A 83 0.08 -19.09 -13.53
C THR A 83 -0.90 -18.03 -14.02
N GLU A 84 -2.16 -18.40 -14.24
CA GLU A 84 -3.21 -17.43 -14.60
C GLU A 84 -3.43 -16.40 -13.46
N GLU A 85 -3.52 -16.88 -12.22
CA GLU A 85 -3.69 -16.05 -11.03
C GLU A 85 -2.47 -15.13 -10.83
N GLY A 86 -1.26 -15.66 -10.91
CA GLY A 86 -0.03 -14.89 -10.73
C GLY A 86 0.23 -13.82 -11.80
N LYS A 87 -0.40 -13.92 -12.97
CA LYS A 87 -0.32 -12.86 -13.99
C LYS A 87 -1.14 -11.63 -13.64
N GLU A 88 -2.22 -11.81 -12.91
CA GLU A 88 -3.03 -10.69 -12.42
C GLU A 88 -2.27 -9.94 -11.33
N ASP A 89 -1.52 -10.66 -10.48
CA ASP A 89 -0.78 -10.12 -9.35
C ASP A 89 0.64 -9.63 -9.72
N GLU A 90 1.17 -9.96 -10.90
CA GLU A 90 2.60 -9.81 -11.22
C GLU A 90 3.14 -8.38 -11.05
N ALA A 91 2.32 -7.37 -11.34
CA ALA A 91 2.73 -5.97 -11.25
C ALA A 91 2.88 -5.51 -9.79
N LEU A 92 1.86 -5.76 -8.97
CA LEU A 92 1.84 -5.39 -7.56
C LEU A 92 2.88 -6.20 -6.78
N ASN A 93 2.86 -7.52 -6.89
CA ASN A 93 3.77 -8.39 -6.14
C ASN A 93 5.23 -8.17 -6.53
N SER A 94 5.52 -7.81 -7.79
CA SER A 94 6.88 -7.39 -8.19
C SER A 94 7.31 -6.11 -7.48
N LEU A 95 6.45 -5.10 -7.42
CA LEU A 95 6.72 -3.84 -6.72
C LEU A 95 6.95 -4.06 -5.22
N GLU A 96 6.07 -4.81 -4.58
CA GLU A 96 6.17 -5.14 -3.16
C GLU A 96 7.49 -5.82 -2.84
N LEU A 97 7.85 -6.89 -3.58
CA LEU A 97 9.09 -7.61 -3.33
C LEU A 97 10.33 -6.74 -3.55
N LEU A 98 10.34 -5.89 -4.58
CA LEU A 98 11.43 -4.94 -4.79
C LEU A 98 11.57 -3.99 -3.60
N SER A 99 10.48 -3.48 -3.06
CA SER A 99 10.47 -2.68 -1.83
C SER A 99 10.94 -3.50 -0.62
N HIS A 100 10.45 -4.74 -0.47
CA HIS A 100 10.78 -5.67 0.62
C HIS A 100 12.25 -6.15 0.59
N LEU A 101 12.98 -5.90 -0.47
CA LEU A 101 14.43 -6.14 -0.53
C LEU A 101 15.24 -4.83 -0.39
N ARG A 102 14.75 -3.74 -0.96
CA ARG A 102 15.46 -2.44 -0.90
C ARG A 102 15.47 -1.86 0.51
N VAL A 103 14.35 -1.94 1.24
CA VAL A 103 14.24 -1.47 2.62
C VAL A 103 15.21 -2.22 3.56
N PRO A 104 15.24 -3.56 3.62
CA PRO A 104 16.19 -4.29 4.46
C PRO A 104 17.65 -4.04 4.07
N TYR A 105 17.96 -3.87 2.79
CA TYR A 105 19.30 -3.48 2.40
C TYR A 105 19.70 -2.14 3.01
N HIS A 106 18.85 -1.11 2.91
CA HIS A 106 19.07 0.20 3.55
C HIS A 106 19.28 0.08 5.07
N ILE A 107 18.43 -0.71 5.73
CA ILE A 107 18.45 -0.86 7.19
C ILE A 107 19.64 -1.67 7.70
N THR A 108 20.10 -2.69 6.95
CA THR A 108 21.08 -3.69 7.43
C THR A 108 22.45 -3.57 6.77
N GLY A 109 22.51 -3.06 5.55
CA GLY A 109 23.70 -3.11 4.70
C GLY A 109 24.07 -4.51 4.19
N GLU A 110 23.17 -5.52 4.33
CA GLU A 110 23.46 -6.88 3.87
C GLU A 110 23.36 -7.00 2.35
N GLU A 111 24.49 -7.17 1.68
CA GLU A 111 24.60 -7.23 0.21
C GLU A 111 23.71 -8.28 -0.46
N ARG A 112 23.32 -9.35 0.24
CA ARG A 112 22.44 -10.38 -0.33
C ARG A 112 21.08 -9.81 -0.75
N PHE A 113 20.55 -8.82 -0.03
CA PHE A 113 19.28 -8.18 -0.38
C PHE A 113 19.42 -7.31 -1.63
N LEU A 114 20.50 -6.55 -1.75
CA LEU A 114 20.77 -5.77 -2.95
C LEU A 114 21.06 -6.65 -4.17
N THR A 115 21.77 -7.76 -3.97
CA THR A 115 22.06 -8.73 -5.04
C THR A 115 20.75 -9.33 -5.58
N ALA A 116 19.87 -9.80 -4.70
CA ALA A 116 18.57 -10.32 -5.09
C ALA A 116 17.70 -9.26 -5.77
N TYR A 117 17.64 -8.04 -5.23
CA TYR A 117 16.95 -6.90 -5.83
C TYR A 117 17.39 -6.65 -7.28
N ARG A 118 18.71 -6.58 -7.51
CA ARG A 118 19.27 -6.38 -8.85
C ARG A 118 19.02 -7.55 -9.80
N GLU A 119 19.10 -8.78 -9.31
CA GLU A 119 18.77 -9.97 -10.10
C GLU A 119 17.32 -9.93 -10.57
N LEU A 120 16.37 -9.64 -9.68
CA LEU A 120 14.95 -9.54 -10.03
C LEU A 120 14.70 -8.47 -11.10
N ILE A 121 15.34 -7.32 -10.98
CA ILE A 121 15.21 -6.23 -11.97
C ILE A 121 15.82 -6.62 -13.32
N HIS A 122 17.07 -7.07 -13.35
CA HIS A 122 17.83 -7.19 -14.61
C HIS A 122 17.67 -8.54 -15.28
N GLN A 123 17.26 -9.59 -14.57
CA GLN A 123 17.23 -10.96 -15.09
C GLN A 123 15.86 -11.62 -15.03
N ARG A 124 14.95 -11.13 -14.18
CA ARG A 124 13.65 -11.76 -13.94
C ARG A 124 12.44 -10.92 -14.37
N GLY A 125 12.64 -9.71 -14.90
CA GLY A 125 11.57 -8.88 -15.45
C GLY A 125 10.69 -8.13 -14.44
N TYR A 126 11.05 -8.10 -13.15
CA TYR A 126 10.22 -7.45 -12.12
C TYR A 126 10.03 -5.96 -12.35
N LEU A 127 11.05 -5.25 -12.79
CA LEU A 127 10.90 -3.84 -13.18
C LEU A 127 9.93 -3.67 -14.34
N GLU A 128 9.97 -4.59 -15.31
CA GLU A 128 9.09 -4.57 -16.46
C GLU A 128 7.63 -4.81 -16.05
N ASN A 129 7.38 -5.73 -15.12
CA ASN A 129 6.06 -5.97 -14.55
C ASN A 129 5.48 -4.69 -13.93
N VAL A 130 6.25 -4.02 -13.05
CA VAL A 130 5.86 -2.75 -12.42
C VAL A 130 5.60 -1.65 -13.47
N THR A 131 6.42 -1.57 -14.50
CA THR A 131 6.34 -0.48 -15.48
C THR A 131 5.30 -0.71 -16.59
N ARG A 132 4.78 -1.92 -16.75
CA ARG A 132 3.72 -2.25 -17.73
C ARG A 132 2.31 -2.05 -17.22
N ALA A 133 2.11 -1.91 -15.91
CA ALA A 133 0.77 -1.70 -15.35
C ALA A 133 0.06 -0.56 -16.07
N ALA A 134 -1.11 -0.86 -16.63
CA ALA A 134 -1.92 0.11 -17.37
C ALA A 134 -2.75 0.96 -16.40
N PRO A 135 -2.96 2.25 -16.69
CA PRO A 135 -3.93 3.04 -15.93
C PRO A 135 -5.34 2.46 -16.10
N GLU A 136 -6.06 2.37 -15.02
CA GLU A 136 -7.47 1.98 -15.01
C GLU A 136 -8.39 3.20 -14.92
N ALA A 137 -9.65 3.03 -15.32
CA ALA A 137 -10.64 4.07 -15.06
C ALA A 137 -10.85 4.19 -13.55
N PRO A 138 -10.96 5.41 -12.97
CA PRO A 138 -10.98 5.57 -11.51
C PRO A 138 -12.04 4.74 -10.77
N HIS A 139 -13.17 4.44 -11.39
CA HIS A 139 -14.23 3.63 -10.79
C HIS A 139 -14.04 2.10 -10.98
N GLU A 140 -12.99 1.71 -11.69
CA GLU A 140 -12.61 0.30 -11.94
C GLU A 140 -11.38 -0.12 -11.13
N VAL A 141 -10.68 0.84 -10.53
CA VAL A 141 -9.48 0.62 -9.72
C VAL A 141 -9.77 -0.28 -8.52
N ASP A 142 -8.91 -1.25 -8.28
CA ASP A 142 -8.88 -1.97 -7.01
C ASP A 142 -8.08 -1.14 -6.00
N TYR A 143 -8.81 -0.44 -5.12
CA TYR A 143 -8.20 0.46 -4.15
C TYR A 143 -7.40 -0.27 -3.06
N SER A 144 -7.62 -1.58 -2.87
CA SER A 144 -6.77 -2.38 -1.99
C SER A 144 -5.37 -2.52 -2.56
N ASP A 145 -5.28 -2.89 -3.83
CA ASP A 145 -4.02 -3.05 -4.54
C ASP A 145 -3.29 -1.71 -4.71
N GLU A 146 -4.05 -0.64 -4.98
CA GLU A 146 -3.47 0.69 -5.06
C GLU A 146 -2.88 1.16 -3.72
N GLU A 147 -3.54 0.89 -2.59
CA GLU A 147 -2.96 1.18 -1.28
C GLU A 147 -1.61 0.50 -1.11
N LEU A 148 -1.53 -0.79 -1.40
CA LEU A 148 -0.29 -1.57 -1.30
C LEU A 148 0.79 -1.05 -2.23
N ALA A 149 0.42 -0.68 -3.46
CA ALA A 149 1.36 -0.10 -4.42
C ALA A 149 1.94 1.24 -3.94
N PHE A 150 1.10 2.19 -3.51
CA PHE A 150 1.58 3.48 -3.02
C PHE A 150 2.46 3.35 -1.77
N LEU A 151 2.07 2.49 -0.82
CA LEU A 151 2.85 2.24 0.38
C LEU A 151 4.19 1.54 0.08
N SER A 152 4.28 0.77 -1.01
CA SER A 152 5.53 0.14 -1.48
C SER A 152 6.41 1.11 -2.28
N PHE A 153 5.83 1.97 -3.12
CA PHE A 153 6.58 3.00 -3.86
C PHE A 153 7.28 3.99 -2.94
N TYR A 154 6.65 4.37 -1.84
CA TYR A 154 7.19 5.40 -0.96
C TYR A 154 8.59 5.04 -0.43
N PRO A 155 8.82 3.91 0.27
CA PRO A 155 10.16 3.56 0.73
C PRO A 155 11.09 3.15 -0.41
N LEU A 156 10.57 2.52 -1.47
CA LEU A 156 11.38 2.14 -2.62
C LEU A 156 12.04 3.37 -3.27
N LEU A 157 11.26 4.39 -3.60
CA LEU A 157 11.76 5.63 -4.19
C LEU A 157 12.64 6.43 -3.22
N ARG A 158 12.39 6.33 -1.92
CA ARG A 158 13.22 6.99 -0.90
C ARG A 158 14.65 6.44 -0.87
N TYR A 159 14.83 5.14 -1.16
CA TYR A 159 16.11 4.45 -1.03
C TYR A 159 16.76 4.06 -2.36
N GLU A 160 16.09 4.27 -3.48
CA GLU A 160 16.68 3.98 -4.79
C GLU A 160 17.72 5.03 -5.15
N ASP A 161 18.98 4.59 -5.32
CA ASP A 161 20.13 5.45 -5.60
C ASP A 161 20.50 5.49 -7.09
N ASP A 162 20.07 4.48 -7.87
CA ASP A 162 20.30 4.46 -9.32
C ASP A 162 19.34 5.44 -10.01
N PRO A 163 19.85 6.49 -10.68
CA PRO A 163 18.97 7.49 -11.30
C PRO A 163 18.09 6.93 -12.41
N GLY A 164 18.55 5.90 -13.12
CA GLY A 164 17.81 5.26 -14.19
C GLY A 164 16.65 4.42 -13.68
N LEU A 165 16.87 3.64 -12.61
CA LEU A 165 15.83 2.88 -11.93
C LEU A 165 14.83 3.83 -11.24
N ARG A 166 15.34 4.84 -10.54
CA ARG A 166 14.51 5.85 -9.90
C ARG A 166 13.55 6.52 -10.88
N ALA A 167 14.04 6.92 -12.05
CA ALA A 167 13.20 7.55 -13.09
C ALA A 167 12.10 6.60 -13.60
N GLN A 168 12.39 5.29 -13.72
CA GLN A 168 11.40 4.30 -14.14
C GLN A 168 10.33 4.07 -13.06
N PHE A 169 10.71 3.98 -11.79
CA PHE A 169 9.76 3.88 -10.69
C PHE A 169 8.92 5.16 -10.52
N GLN A 170 9.50 6.34 -10.73
CA GLN A 170 8.75 7.62 -10.74
C GLN A 170 7.71 7.65 -11.86
N ALA A 171 8.07 7.18 -13.05
CA ALA A 171 7.13 7.07 -14.17
C ALA A 171 6.03 6.03 -13.88
N ALA A 172 6.34 4.92 -13.20
CA ALA A 172 5.35 3.95 -12.76
C ALA A 172 4.40 4.56 -11.72
N LEU A 173 4.93 5.15 -10.64
CA LEU A 173 4.11 5.84 -9.62
C LEU A 173 3.20 6.90 -10.25
N THR A 174 3.68 7.65 -11.24
CA THR A 174 2.85 8.63 -11.96
C THR A 174 1.65 7.98 -12.65
N ARG A 175 1.82 6.78 -13.23
CA ARG A 175 0.70 6.04 -13.86
C ARG A 175 -0.33 5.58 -12.84
N TYR A 176 0.11 4.99 -11.72
CA TYR A 176 -0.77 4.60 -10.62
C TYR A 176 -1.54 5.81 -10.08
N TRP A 177 -0.83 6.92 -9.83
CA TRP A 177 -1.48 8.13 -9.35
C TRP A 177 -2.52 8.68 -10.33
N ARG A 178 -2.29 8.62 -11.65
CA ARG A 178 -3.27 9.05 -12.67
C ARG A 178 -4.57 8.25 -12.62
N SER A 179 -4.52 6.98 -12.27
CA SER A 179 -5.73 6.15 -12.06
C SER A 179 -6.54 6.63 -10.85
N CYS A 180 -5.89 7.11 -9.80
CA CYS A 180 -6.50 7.52 -8.53
C CYS A 180 -6.67 9.03 -8.36
N GLU A 181 -6.16 9.86 -9.26
CA GLU A 181 -6.18 11.33 -9.15
C GLU A 181 -7.57 11.89 -8.85
N ALA A 182 -8.60 11.32 -9.48
CA ALA A 182 -10.00 11.77 -9.34
C ALA A 182 -10.55 11.57 -7.91
N GLU A 183 -9.94 10.72 -7.10
CA GLU A 183 -10.31 10.52 -5.71
C GLU A 183 -9.95 11.71 -4.83
N ARG A 184 -8.91 12.49 -5.20
CA ARG A 184 -8.34 13.58 -4.40
C ARG A 184 -7.83 13.12 -3.02
N ASN A 185 -7.36 11.89 -2.94
CA ASN A 185 -6.87 11.29 -1.71
C ASN A 185 -5.57 11.97 -1.27
N PRO A 186 -5.51 12.54 -0.06
CA PRO A 186 -4.31 13.24 0.41
C PRO A 186 -3.09 12.31 0.54
N LEU A 187 -3.30 11.03 0.91
CA LEU A 187 -2.19 10.07 1.04
C LEU A 187 -1.54 9.80 -0.32
N TRP A 188 -2.33 9.51 -1.34
CA TRP A 188 -1.81 9.26 -2.71
C TRP A 188 -1.11 10.50 -3.26
N ASN A 189 -1.72 11.67 -3.11
CA ASN A 189 -1.13 12.93 -3.57
C ASN A 189 0.21 13.23 -2.89
N PHE A 190 0.32 13.00 -1.59
CA PHE A 190 1.56 13.28 -0.86
C PHE A 190 2.65 12.24 -1.13
N ILE A 191 2.30 10.95 -1.31
CA ILE A 191 3.27 9.93 -1.75
C ILE A 191 3.76 10.25 -3.17
N TYR A 192 2.85 10.60 -4.08
CA TYR A 192 3.20 11.00 -5.45
C TYR A 192 4.16 12.20 -5.44
N ALA A 193 3.79 13.29 -4.76
CA ALA A 193 4.65 14.47 -4.67
C ALA A 193 6.01 14.17 -4.02
N ALA A 194 6.04 13.41 -2.93
CA ALA A 194 7.29 13.06 -2.24
C ALA A 194 8.19 12.12 -3.06
N GLY A 195 7.60 11.24 -3.89
CA GLY A 195 8.34 10.30 -4.72
C GLY A 195 8.84 10.88 -6.04
N THR A 196 8.16 11.88 -6.59
CA THR A 196 8.43 12.42 -7.93
C THR A 196 8.85 13.88 -7.96
N ASP A 197 8.84 14.56 -6.82
CA ASP A 197 9.01 16.02 -6.71
C ASP A 197 7.96 16.81 -7.54
N ALA A 198 6.81 16.18 -7.80
CA ALA A 198 5.74 16.76 -8.61
C ALA A 198 5.01 17.87 -7.89
N THR A 199 4.56 18.86 -8.66
CA THR A 199 3.75 20.00 -8.21
C THR A 199 2.44 20.11 -8.97
N ASP A 200 2.13 19.14 -9.83
CA ASP A 200 0.97 19.15 -10.72
C ASP A 200 -0.29 18.50 -10.11
N TYR A 201 -0.22 18.07 -8.83
CA TYR A 201 -1.39 17.61 -8.09
C TYR A 201 -2.15 18.79 -7.45
N ASP A 202 -3.45 18.61 -7.25
CA ASP A 202 -4.29 19.62 -6.59
C ASP A 202 -4.09 19.59 -5.06
N ALA A 203 -3.12 20.40 -4.59
CA ALA A 203 -2.82 20.51 -3.16
C ALA A 203 -4.00 21.04 -2.33
N GLY A 204 -4.82 21.94 -2.92
CA GLY A 204 -6.02 22.46 -2.28
C GLY A 204 -7.08 21.40 -2.08
N ALA A 205 -7.30 20.54 -3.08
CA ALA A 205 -8.24 19.44 -2.97
C ALA A 205 -7.77 18.35 -2.01
N ALA A 206 -6.45 18.09 -1.93
CA ALA A 206 -5.89 17.18 -0.95
C ALA A 206 -6.12 17.69 0.48
N LEU A 207 -5.90 18.98 0.73
CA LEU A 207 -6.17 19.62 2.01
C LEU A 207 -7.67 19.59 2.35
N GLU A 208 -8.54 19.96 1.42
CA GLU A 208 -9.99 19.87 1.60
C GLU A 208 -10.44 18.45 1.96
N SER A 209 -9.90 17.47 1.25
CA SER A 209 -10.21 16.05 1.55
C SER A 209 -9.77 15.66 2.95
N LEU A 210 -8.58 16.08 3.38
CA LEU A 210 -8.07 15.84 4.73
C LEU A 210 -8.96 16.47 5.82
N GLU A 211 -9.41 17.72 5.60
CA GLU A 211 -10.31 18.44 6.51
C GLU A 211 -11.69 17.80 6.59
N ARG A 212 -12.14 17.11 5.54
CA ARG A 212 -13.44 16.43 5.47
C ARG A 212 -13.42 15.00 6.02
N ILE A 213 -12.29 14.47 6.45
CA ILE A 213 -12.24 13.18 7.14
C ILE A 213 -13.04 13.27 8.45
N PRO A 214 -14.04 12.40 8.65
CA PRO A 214 -14.87 12.44 9.85
C PRO A 214 -14.05 12.21 11.12
N ARG A 215 -14.39 12.89 12.18
CA ARG A 215 -13.83 12.63 13.52
C ARG A 215 -14.47 11.41 14.19
N ASP A 216 -15.67 11.06 13.74
CA ASP A 216 -16.34 9.82 14.12
C ASP A 216 -15.85 8.73 13.16
N THR A 217 -15.13 7.76 13.70
CA THR A 217 -14.53 6.64 12.96
C THR A 217 -15.41 5.40 12.93
N VAL A 218 -16.61 5.48 13.50
CA VAL A 218 -17.60 4.40 13.45
C VAL A 218 -18.20 4.27 12.06
N TYR A 219 -18.30 3.04 11.56
CA TYR A 219 -18.90 2.77 10.27
C TYR A 219 -20.43 2.74 10.37
N TRP A 220 -21.06 3.69 9.70
CA TRP A 220 -22.50 3.80 9.61
C TRP A 220 -23.04 3.31 8.27
N THR A 221 -24.31 2.91 8.27
CA THR A 221 -25.03 2.65 7.02
C THR A 221 -25.24 3.94 6.26
N VAL A 222 -24.81 3.98 5.00
CA VAL A 222 -25.11 5.05 4.05
C VAL A 222 -25.84 4.51 2.82
N LYS A 223 -26.72 5.31 2.23
CA LYS A 223 -27.54 4.97 1.04
C LYS A 223 -27.49 6.10 0.03
N ASN A 224 -26.32 6.42 -0.46
CA ASN A 224 -26.10 7.47 -1.44
C ASN A 224 -26.70 7.12 -2.83
N SER A 225 -27.02 5.87 -3.09
CA SER A 225 -27.74 5.45 -4.30
C SER A 225 -29.15 6.06 -4.43
N GLN A 226 -29.70 6.59 -3.36
CA GLN A 226 -30.98 7.29 -3.37
C GLN A 226 -30.85 8.78 -3.75
N ARG A 227 -29.64 9.30 -3.87
CA ARG A 227 -29.37 10.68 -4.24
C ARG A 227 -29.53 10.89 -5.73
N VAL A 228 -30.12 12.02 -6.10
CA VAL A 228 -30.33 12.42 -7.50
C VAL A 228 -29.21 13.29 -8.08
N ASP A 229 -28.34 13.80 -7.20
CA ASP A 229 -27.21 14.68 -7.56
C ASP A 229 -25.91 13.89 -7.91
N LEU A 230 -25.94 12.56 -7.73
CA LEU A 230 -24.80 11.71 -8.02
C LEU A 230 -25.01 10.93 -9.34
N PRO A 231 -24.21 11.23 -10.38
CA PRO A 231 -24.29 10.47 -11.63
C PRO A 231 -23.74 9.06 -11.43
N ARG A 232 -24.50 8.05 -11.84
CA ARG A 232 -24.07 6.66 -11.71
C ARG A 232 -23.04 6.29 -12.75
N ALA A 233 -22.03 5.52 -12.35
CA ALA A 233 -21.10 4.85 -13.24
C ALA A 233 -21.75 3.58 -13.83
N PRO A 234 -21.30 3.12 -15.02
CA PRO A 234 -21.63 1.79 -15.48
C PRO A 234 -21.16 0.73 -14.48
N SER A 235 -21.96 -0.31 -14.28
CA SER A 235 -21.50 -1.48 -13.55
C SER A 235 -20.59 -2.30 -14.44
N THR A 236 -19.41 -2.66 -13.97
CA THR A 236 -18.43 -3.47 -14.71
C THR A 236 -18.41 -4.92 -14.24
N ASP A 237 -18.61 -5.14 -12.93
CA ASP A 237 -18.66 -6.46 -12.32
C ASP A 237 -19.47 -6.44 -11.00
N ARG A 238 -19.59 -7.60 -10.36
CA ARG A 238 -20.34 -7.77 -9.09
C ARG A 238 -19.74 -7.02 -7.89
N PHE A 239 -18.47 -6.67 -7.95
CA PHE A 239 -17.76 -5.97 -6.85
C PHE A 239 -17.87 -4.45 -7.01
N ARG A 240 -18.10 -3.99 -8.23
CA ARG A 240 -18.15 -2.57 -8.61
C ARG A 240 -19.54 -2.13 -9.04
N GLU A 241 -20.56 -2.78 -8.51
CA GLU A 241 -21.95 -2.37 -8.66
C GLU A 241 -22.25 -1.12 -7.83
N ASN A 242 -23.20 -0.32 -8.30
CA ASN A 242 -23.75 0.81 -7.56
C ASN A 242 -22.71 1.89 -7.19
N GLN A 243 -21.97 2.34 -8.18
CA GLN A 243 -20.96 3.38 -8.05
C GLN A 243 -21.38 4.73 -8.66
N SER A 244 -20.77 5.79 -8.17
CA SER A 244 -20.81 7.13 -8.77
C SER A 244 -19.71 7.27 -9.84
N ARG A 245 -19.93 8.17 -10.83
CA ARG A 245 -18.85 8.63 -11.71
C ARG A 245 -17.92 9.63 -11.05
N ARG A 246 -18.30 10.17 -9.92
CA ARG A 246 -17.53 11.15 -9.16
C ARG A 246 -17.22 10.58 -7.79
N ALA A 247 -15.96 10.66 -7.38
CA ALA A 247 -15.55 10.27 -6.05
C ALA A 247 -16.35 11.03 -4.99
N LEU A 248 -16.82 10.33 -3.99
CA LEU A 248 -17.49 10.92 -2.85
C LEU A 248 -16.43 11.57 -1.93
N PRO A 249 -16.72 12.75 -1.38
CA PRO A 249 -15.83 13.32 -0.37
C PRO A 249 -15.83 12.44 0.90
N PRO A 250 -14.76 12.48 1.71
CA PRO A 250 -14.59 11.60 2.86
C PRO A 250 -15.80 11.52 3.81
N ASN A 251 -16.44 12.65 4.08
CA ASN A 251 -17.58 12.73 4.99
C ASN A 251 -18.92 12.23 4.39
N GLU A 252 -18.94 11.80 3.16
CA GLU A 252 -20.11 11.21 2.49
C GLU A 252 -19.94 9.72 2.21
N ARG A 253 -18.76 9.16 2.49
CA ARG A 253 -18.45 7.73 2.32
C ARG A 253 -19.00 6.92 3.48
N GLY A 254 -19.34 5.66 3.22
CA GLY A 254 -19.71 4.71 4.27
C GLY A 254 -18.52 4.11 5.00
N VAL A 255 -17.37 4.12 4.36
CA VAL A 255 -16.09 3.63 4.89
C VAL A 255 -15.02 4.65 4.59
N MET A 256 -14.22 4.94 5.60
CA MET A 256 -13.06 5.81 5.46
C MET A 256 -11.78 4.99 5.64
N LYS A 257 -11.50 4.16 4.65
CA LYS A 257 -10.23 3.42 4.49
C LYS A 257 -9.55 3.86 3.21
N TRP A 258 -8.22 3.80 3.17
CA TRP A 258 -7.48 4.08 1.95
C TRP A 258 -7.83 3.08 0.85
N ASN A 259 -8.03 1.81 1.21
CA ASN A 259 -8.50 0.76 0.32
C ASN A 259 -10.03 0.72 0.12
N GLY A 260 -10.77 1.66 0.69
CA GLY A 260 -12.20 1.81 0.44
C GLY A 260 -12.46 2.50 -0.88
N ASN A 261 -13.32 1.93 -1.72
CA ASN A 261 -13.67 2.53 -3.00
C ASN A 261 -14.42 3.86 -2.81
N PRO A 262 -13.84 5.02 -3.21
CA PRO A 262 -14.44 6.33 -3.00
C PRO A 262 -15.66 6.60 -3.91
N PHE A 263 -15.90 5.74 -4.88
CA PHE A 263 -17.05 5.80 -5.80
C PHE A 263 -18.24 4.98 -5.32
N GLN A 264 -18.04 4.13 -4.31
CA GLN A 264 -19.10 3.28 -3.76
C GLN A 264 -20.22 4.13 -3.15
N LEU A 265 -21.46 3.92 -3.62
CA LEU A 265 -22.61 4.72 -3.20
C LEU A 265 -23.20 4.24 -1.87
N ASP A 266 -23.33 2.95 -1.70
CA ASP A 266 -23.98 2.39 -0.53
C ASP A 266 -23.01 1.56 0.30
N TYR A 267 -23.13 1.68 1.61
CA TYR A 267 -22.42 0.85 2.56
C TYR A 267 -23.35 0.44 3.69
N LEU A 268 -23.40 -0.84 4.01
CA LEU A 268 -24.20 -1.37 5.09
C LEU A 268 -23.31 -1.67 6.29
N SER A 269 -23.62 -1.06 7.41
CA SER A 269 -22.97 -1.32 8.68
C SER A 269 -23.95 -1.22 9.83
N GLU A 270 -23.68 -1.96 10.90
CA GLU A 270 -24.50 -1.91 12.11
C GLU A 270 -24.00 -0.90 13.15
N GLY A 271 -23.00 -0.09 12.80
CA GLY A 271 -22.36 0.84 13.75
C GLY A 271 -21.52 0.15 14.84
N ARG A 272 -21.03 -1.08 14.55
CA ARG A 272 -20.27 -1.88 15.51
C ARG A 272 -18.79 -1.97 15.15
N SER A 273 -18.40 -1.41 14.03
CA SER A 273 -17.02 -1.36 13.59
C SER A 273 -16.53 0.08 13.68
N GLU A 274 -15.35 0.24 14.22
CA GLU A 274 -14.67 1.52 14.38
C GLU A 274 -13.26 1.37 13.87
N ASP A 275 -12.78 2.36 13.12
CA ASP A 275 -11.39 2.42 12.68
C ASP A 275 -10.57 3.34 13.59
N GLU A 276 -9.26 3.17 13.50
CA GLU A 276 -8.29 4.04 14.13
C GLU A 276 -8.14 5.39 13.40
N GLY A 277 -7.44 6.34 13.99
CA GLY A 277 -7.20 7.65 13.38
C GLY A 277 -6.14 7.68 12.27
N ALA A 278 -5.64 6.54 11.78
CA ALA A 278 -4.55 6.47 10.82
C ALA A 278 -4.89 7.11 9.47
N PHE A 279 -6.17 7.09 9.05
CA PHE A 279 -6.60 7.74 7.81
C PHE A 279 -6.38 9.25 7.79
N PHE A 280 -6.40 9.89 8.95
CA PHE A 280 -6.03 11.29 9.10
C PHE A 280 -4.54 11.43 9.42
N LEU A 281 -4.03 10.67 10.39
CA LEU A 281 -2.69 10.86 10.94
C LEU A 281 -1.59 10.55 9.94
N LEU A 282 -1.72 9.49 9.14
CA LEU A 282 -0.70 9.11 8.17
C LEU A 282 -0.51 10.18 7.09
N PRO A 283 -1.52 10.58 6.31
CA PRO A 283 -1.35 11.64 5.31
C PRO A 283 -1.01 12.99 5.94
N TYR A 284 -1.57 13.33 7.11
CA TYR A 284 -1.25 14.58 7.79
C TYR A 284 0.26 14.66 8.11
N TRP A 285 0.82 13.64 8.77
CA TRP A 285 2.23 13.66 9.15
C TRP A 285 3.16 13.49 7.95
N LEU A 286 2.76 12.71 6.94
CA LEU A 286 3.51 12.60 5.68
C LEU A 286 3.59 13.95 4.98
N GLY A 287 2.44 14.63 4.84
CA GLY A 287 2.38 15.96 4.26
C GLY A 287 3.20 17.00 5.04
N ARG A 288 3.18 16.94 6.37
CA ARG A 288 4.01 17.80 7.24
C ARG A 288 5.49 17.50 7.10
N PHE A 289 5.88 16.23 7.09
CA PHE A 289 7.27 15.79 6.97
C PHE A 289 7.89 16.25 5.64
N HIS A 290 7.17 16.14 4.56
CA HIS A 290 7.61 16.58 3.23
C HIS A 290 7.33 18.06 2.93
N LYS A 291 6.80 18.84 3.88
CA LYS A 291 6.47 20.27 3.72
C LYS A 291 5.42 20.52 2.62
N LEU A 292 4.55 19.56 2.38
CA LEU A 292 3.43 19.65 1.44
C LEU A 292 2.18 20.25 2.09
N LEU A 293 2.14 20.32 3.41
CA LEU A 293 1.12 21.01 4.19
C LEU A 293 1.71 22.25 4.86
N PRO A 294 0.92 23.32 5.02
CA PRO A 294 1.35 24.53 5.73
C PRO A 294 1.71 24.21 7.18
N PRO A 295 2.51 25.04 7.83
CA PRO A 295 2.95 24.90 9.23
C PRO A 295 1.81 24.81 10.22
#